data_bdec694d4f8da4bda35cbea5d5844e27
#
_entry.id   bdec694d4f8da4bda35cbea5d5844e27
#
_cell.length_a   1.000
_cell.length_b   1.000
_cell.length_c   1.000
_cell.angle_alpha   90.00
_cell.angle_beta   90.00
_cell.angle_gamma   90.00
#
_symmetry.space_group_name_H-M   'P 1'
#
loop_
_entity.id
_entity.type
_entity.pdbx_description
1 polymer ?
#
loop_
_entity_poly.entity_id
_entity_poly.type
_entity_poly.pdbx_seq_one_letter_code
_entity_poly.pdbx_strand_id
1 'polypeptide(L)'
;MREIVRGTRLGVLAVTGAAAAALTATACGSGGSSSYDKPGGSTPSQSQQQPQPAPASPALVRTQDAKLGAIVTDAKGFTLYRFDKDKPRPSVSNCSGNCATTWPPAAAGDQVTLKGIDKALVSTVTRADGSKQLTLGGWPLYRYAADTKPGDTKGQGIAGTWFASGPQGKKAQAGTGGGGGYGY
;
A
#
# COMPACT_ATOMS: atom_id res chain seq x y z
N MET A 1 -18.29 18.98 -43.97
CA MET A 1 -19.14 20.18 -43.76
C MET A 1 -19.80 20.05 -42.42
N ARG A 2 -19.72 21.10 -41.61
CA ARG A 2 -20.41 21.34 -40.30
C ARG A 2 -19.66 20.74 -39.10
N GLU A 3 -19.46 21.44 -38.01
CA GLU A 3 -19.18 22.88 -37.69
C GLU A 3 -18.63 22.86 -36.27
N ILE A 4 -17.78 23.80 -36.01
CA ILE A 4 -17.06 24.09 -34.78
C ILE A 4 -18.04 24.72 -33.76
N VAL A 5 -18.03 24.27 -32.53
CA VAL A 5 -18.57 25.05 -31.41
C VAL A 5 -17.50 25.25 -30.35
N ARG A 6 -16.99 26.48 -30.34
CA ARG A 6 -16.16 27.06 -29.27
C ARG A 6 -17.09 27.43 -28.09
N GLY A 7 -16.70 27.07 -26.89
CA GLY A 7 -17.33 27.51 -25.64
C GLY A 7 -16.30 27.95 -24.63
N THR A 8 -15.86 29.21 -24.75
CA THR A 8 -15.08 29.94 -23.75
C THR A 8 -15.98 30.34 -22.58
N ARG A 9 -15.62 30.03 -21.35
CA ARG A 9 -16.07 30.78 -20.18
C ARG A 9 -14.93 30.96 -19.19
N LEU A 10 -14.42 32.20 -19.16
CA LEU A 10 -13.66 32.76 -18.06
C LEU A 10 -14.60 32.92 -16.84
N GLY A 11 -14.08 32.60 -15.66
CA GLY A 11 -14.67 32.91 -14.38
C GLY A 11 -13.58 33.16 -13.36
N VAL A 12 -13.14 34.42 -13.29
CA VAL A 12 -12.26 34.96 -12.25
C VAL A 12 -13.12 35.30 -11.04
N LEU A 13 -12.82 34.79 -9.86
CA LEU A 13 -13.24 35.38 -8.59
C LEU A 13 -12.07 35.35 -7.61
N ALA A 14 -11.51 36.54 -7.42
CA ALA A 14 -10.60 36.86 -6.34
C ALA A 14 -11.43 37.14 -5.08
N VAL A 15 -11.02 36.55 -3.95
CA VAL A 15 -11.49 36.99 -2.61
C VAL A 15 -10.25 37.16 -1.74
N THR A 16 -9.94 38.42 -1.50
CA THR A 16 -9.01 38.90 -0.49
C THR A 16 -9.71 38.93 0.86
N GLY A 17 -9.09 38.39 1.90
CA GLY A 17 -9.55 38.51 3.29
C GLY A 17 -8.38 38.49 4.24
N ALA A 18 -7.90 39.69 4.61
CA ALA A 18 -6.95 39.93 5.68
C ALA A 18 -7.70 40.04 7.03
N ALA A 19 -7.21 39.35 8.05
CA ALA A 19 -7.55 39.69 9.44
C ALA A 19 -6.34 39.33 10.34
N ALA A 20 -5.67 40.37 10.78
CA ALA A 20 -4.68 40.39 11.85
C ALA A 20 -5.39 40.44 13.21
N ALA A 21 -4.95 39.63 14.16
CA ALA A 21 -5.28 39.83 15.58
C ALA A 21 -4.00 39.55 16.40
N ALA A 22 -3.39 40.63 16.85
CA ALA A 22 -2.35 40.64 17.86
C ALA A 22 -2.99 40.59 19.25
N LEU A 23 -2.54 39.73 20.11
CA LEU A 23 -2.81 39.77 21.56
C LEU A 23 -1.48 39.74 22.33
N THR A 24 -1.11 40.90 22.82
CA THR A 24 -0.06 41.10 23.82
C THR A 24 -0.63 40.83 25.21
N ALA A 25 -0.01 40.00 25.97
CA ALA A 25 -0.21 39.89 27.42
C ALA A 25 1.11 40.08 28.15
N THR A 26 1.27 41.27 28.68
CA THR A 26 2.32 41.68 29.64
C THR A 26 1.84 41.29 31.04
N ALA A 27 2.63 40.54 31.79
CA ALA A 27 2.44 40.42 33.22
C ALA A 27 3.80 40.53 33.92
N CYS A 28 4.09 41.67 34.47
CA CYS A 28 5.11 41.88 35.48
C CYS A 28 4.60 41.34 36.81
N GLY A 29 5.46 40.64 37.53
CA GLY A 29 5.28 40.26 38.92
C GLY A 29 6.63 40.26 39.62
N SER A 30 6.90 41.35 40.32
CA SER A 30 8.06 41.50 41.24
C SER A 30 7.81 40.71 42.52
N GLY A 31 8.89 40.18 43.08
CA GLY A 31 8.89 39.83 44.52
C GLY A 31 9.91 38.77 44.95
N GLY A 32 10.99 39.20 45.56
CA GLY A 32 11.45 38.63 46.82
C GLY A 32 12.63 37.64 46.80
N SER A 33 13.76 38.19 47.10
CA SER A 33 14.97 37.69 47.79
C SER A 33 14.96 36.29 48.43
N SER A 34 16.03 35.57 48.21
CA SER A 34 17.04 35.09 49.18
C SER A 34 17.55 33.68 48.87
N SER A 35 18.81 33.67 48.51
CA SER A 35 19.90 32.72 48.91
C SER A 35 19.58 31.25 49.20
N TYR A 36 20.18 30.37 48.48
CA TYR A 36 21.28 29.47 48.89
C TYR A 36 21.62 28.50 47.74
N ASP A 37 22.91 28.43 47.51
CA ASP A 37 23.57 27.54 46.57
C ASP A 37 23.21 26.08 46.74
N LYS A 38 22.89 25.41 45.60
CA LYS A 38 23.30 24.03 45.39
C LYS A 38 23.36 23.76 43.89
N PRO A 39 24.52 23.32 43.33
CA PRO A 39 24.58 22.90 41.95
C PRO A 39 23.93 21.50 41.84
N GLY A 40 22.66 21.48 41.48
CA GLY A 40 21.94 20.27 41.09
C GLY A 40 22.05 20.07 39.58
N GLY A 41 22.86 19.09 39.17
CA GLY A 41 23.05 18.74 37.77
C GLY A 41 21.71 18.42 37.10
N SER A 42 21.35 19.22 36.15
CA SER A 42 20.25 18.90 35.21
C SER A 42 20.72 17.74 34.35
N THR A 43 20.33 16.53 34.73
CA THR A 43 20.45 15.37 33.88
C THR A 43 19.53 15.62 32.67
N PRO A 44 20.03 15.59 31.42
CA PRO A 44 19.16 15.64 30.26
C PRO A 44 18.26 14.40 30.32
N SER A 45 16.97 14.62 30.45
CA SER A 45 15.98 13.55 30.26
C SER A 45 16.15 13.01 28.84
N GLN A 46 16.90 11.93 28.69
CA GLN A 46 16.95 11.18 27.45
C GLN A 46 15.53 10.59 27.25
N SER A 47 14.78 11.25 26.40
CA SER A 47 13.57 10.66 25.84
C SER A 47 14.00 9.34 25.22
N GLN A 48 13.71 8.23 25.90
CA GLN A 48 13.85 6.89 25.35
C GLN A 48 12.90 6.81 24.16
N GLN A 49 13.44 7.08 22.98
CA GLN A 49 12.77 6.79 21.73
C GLN A 49 12.57 5.28 21.68
N GLN A 50 11.36 4.86 22.02
CA GLN A 50 10.93 3.48 21.88
C GLN A 50 11.19 3.06 20.42
N PRO A 51 11.90 1.95 20.16
CA PRO A 51 12.19 1.52 18.80
C PRO A 51 10.86 1.38 18.06
N GLN A 52 10.61 2.27 17.11
CA GLN A 52 9.47 2.16 16.21
C GLN A 52 9.67 0.87 15.41
N PRO A 53 8.69 -0.05 15.39
CA PRO A 53 8.82 -1.27 14.60
C PRO A 53 9.19 -0.89 13.16
N ALA A 54 10.31 -1.40 12.68
CA ALA A 54 10.72 -1.20 11.29
C ALA A 54 9.55 -1.59 10.37
N PRO A 55 9.27 -0.85 9.29
CA PRO A 55 8.22 -1.23 8.35
C PRO A 55 8.47 -2.66 7.91
N ALA A 56 7.48 -3.52 8.13
CA ALA A 56 7.60 -4.94 7.80
C ALA A 56 7.99 -5.07 6.32
N SER A 57 9.12 -5.71 6.06
CA SER A 57 9.56 -5.98 4.68
C SER A 57 8.42 -6.64 3.90
N PRO A 58 8.19 -6.26 2.64
CA PRO A 58 7.17 -6.91 1.83
C PRO A 58 7.43 -8.42 1.76
N ALA A 59 6.39 -9.21 1.77
CA ALA A 59 6.49 -10.65 1.68
C ALA A 59 5.46 -11.23 0.71
N LEU A 60 5.81 -12.33 0.07
CA LEU A 60 4.90 -13.18 -0.67
C LEU A 60 4.88 -14.55 -0.01
N VAL A 61 3.72 -14.95 0.46
CA VAL A 61 3.52 -16.20 1.19
C VAL A 61 2.50 -17.06 0.47
N ARG A 62 2.86 -18.29 0.14
CA ARG A 62 1.88 -19.28 -0.33
C ARG A 62 1.00 -19.69 0.85
N THR A 63 -0.29 -19.53 0.69
CA THR A 63 -1.32 -19.84 1.69
C THR A 63 -2.36 -20.76 1.06
N GLN A 64 -2.93 -21.66 1.85
CA GLN A 64 -4.02 -22.52 1.38
C GLN A 64 -5.36 -21.90 1.79
N ASP A 65 -6.17 -21.54 0.81
CA ASP A 65 -7.56 -21.13 0.98
C ASP A 65 -8.50 -22.31 0.75
N ALA A 66 -9.56 -22.42 1.57
CA ALA A 66 -10.48 -23.55 1.51
C ALA A 66 -11.30 -23.62 0.21
N LYS A 67 -11.51 -22.47 -0.45
CA LYS A 67 -12.33 -22.35 -1.66
C LYS A 67 -11.49 -22.19 -2.92
N LEU A 68 -10.38 -21.45 -2.83
CA LEU A 68 -9.55 -21.06 -3.96
C LEU A 68 -8.28 -21.89 -4.09
N GLY A 69 -8.04 -22.84 -3.17
CA GLY A 69 -6.82 -23.64 -3.17
C GLY A 69 -5.59 -22.80 -2.80
N ALA A 70 -4.46 -22.99 -3.48
CA ALA A 70 -3.24 -22.27 -3.18
C ALA A 70 -3.33 -20.82 -3.71
N ILE A 71 -3.25 -19.85 -2.81
CA ILE A 71 -3.21 -18.42 -3.09
C ILE A 71 -1.91 -17.79 -2.57
N VAL A 72 -1.70 -16.54 -2.90
CA VAL A 72 -0.60 -15.72 -2.38
C VAL A 72 -1.13 -14.65 -1.45
N THR A 73 -0.51 -14.51 -0.29
CA THR A 73 -0.80 -13.45 0.68
C THR A 73 0.45 -12.61 0.94
N ASP A 74 0.26 -11.44 1.55
CA ASP A 74 1.36 -10.66 2.11
C ASP A 74 1.82 -11.21 3.48
N ALA A 75 2.80 -10.52 4.11
CA ALA A 75 3.33 -10.90 5.43
C ALA A 75 2.27 -10.91 6.55
N LYS A 76 1.18 -10.15 6.37
CA LYS A 76 0.09 -10.03 7.35
C LYS A 76 -1.06 -10.99 7.06
N GLY A 77 -0.93 -11.83 6.02
CA GLY A 77 -1.95 -12.82 5.63
C GLY A 77 -3.09 -12.25 4.77
N PHE A 78 -2.96 -11.04 4.26
CA PHE A 78 -3.95 -10.49 3.34
C PHE A 78 -3.74 -11.00 1.92
N THR A 79 -4.81 -11.36 1.26
CA THR A 79 -4.78 -11.90 -0.09
C THR A 79 -4.22 -10.90 -1.11
N LEU A 80 -3.39 -11.40 -2.01
CA LEU A 80 -2.88 -10.64 -3.14
C LEU A 80 -3.59 -11.06 -4.42
N TYR A 81 -3.98 -10.05 -5.18
CA TYR A 81 -4.78 -10.19 -6.39
C TYR A 81 -4.00 -9.79 -7.63
N ARG A 82 -4.42 -10.32 -8.76
CA ARG A 82 -3.99 -9.90 -10.09
C ARG A 82 -5.17 -9.29 -10.85
N PHE A 83 -4.87 -8.40 -11.79
CA PHE A 83 -5.84 -7.71 -12.62
C PHE A 83 -5.71 -8.15 -14.08
N ASP A 84 -6.78 -8.64 -14.69
CA ASP A 84 -6.74 -9.15 -16.06
C ASP A 84 -6.48 -8.09 -17.13
N LYS A 85 -6.72 -6.81 -16.82
CA LYS A 85 -6.41 -5.71 -17.73
C LYS A 85 -4.94 -5.25 -17.64
N ASP A 86 -4.16 -5.78 -16.71
CA ASP A 86 -2.72 -5.61 -16.68
C ASP A 86 -2.04 -6.45 -17.77
N LYS A 87 -0.75 -6.20 -17.98
CA LYS A 87 0.07 -7.01 -18.91
C LYS A 87 1.17 -7.71 -18.14
N PRO A 88 1.42 -9.01 -18.39
CA PRO A 88 2.50 -9.73 -17.72
C PRO A 88 3.85 -9.64 -18.45
N ARG A 89 3.87 -9.32 -19.73
CA ARG A 89 5.09 -9.31 -20.57
C ARG A 89 4.98 -8.30 -21.72
N PRO A 90 5.69 -7.18 -21.65
CA PRO A 90 6.33 -6.64 -20.44
C PRO A 90 5.29 -6.36 -19.35
N SER A 91 5.72 -6.44 -18.08
CA SER A 91 4.82 -6.14 -16.96
C SER A 91 4.36 -4.69 -17.00
N VAL A 92 3.04 -4.47 -17.02
CA VAL A 92 2.43 -3.14 -16.98
C VAL A 92 1.24 -3.17 -16.02
N SER A 93 1.21 -2.21 -15.09
CA SER A 93 0.07 -1.96 -14.22
C SER A 93 -0.86 -0.93 -14.87
N ASN A 94 -2.11 -1.31 -15.09
CA ASN A 94 -3.15 -0.45 -15.67
C ASN A 94 -4.18 0.04 -14.63
N CYS A 95 -3.93 -0.19 -13.35
CA CYS A 95 -4.76 0.28 -12.26
C CYS A 95 -4.15 1.53 -11.62
N SER A 96 -4.73 2.71 -11.87
CA SER A 96 -4.29 4.02 -11.36
C SER A 96 -5.46 4.84 -10.83
N GLY A 97 -5.20 5.95 -10.15
CA GLY A 97 -6.24 6.82 -9.59
C GLY A 97 -7.19 6.07 -8.66
N ASN A 98 -8.50 6.22 -8.86
CA ASN A 98 -9.52 5.56 -8.04
C ASN A 98 -9.41 4.03 -8.03
N CYS A 99 -8.90 3.43 -9.12
CA CYS A 99 -8.62 2.00 -9.14
C CYS A 99 -7.58 1.64 -8.07
N ALA A 100 -6.49 2.39 -7.97
CA ALA A 100 -5.43 2.12 -7.00
C ALA A 100 -5.85 2.41 -5.53
N THR A 101 -6.88 3.22 -5.32
CA THR A 101 -7.50 3.40 -3.99
C THR A 101 -8.25 2.15 -3.55
N THR A 102 -9.03 1.56 -4.45
CA THR A 102 -9.78 0.33 -4.21
C THR A 102 -8.87 -0.90 -4.21
N TRP A 103 -7.86 -0.88 -5.07
CA TRP A 103 -6.88 -1.95 -5.26
C TRP A 103 -5.45 -1.42 -5.04
N PRO A 104 -5.04 -1.21 -3.79
CA PRO A 104 -3.71 -0.73 -3.49
C PRO A 104 -2.63 -1.66 -4.06
N PRO A 105 -1.63 -1.13 -4.77
CA PRO A 105 -0.53 -1.95 -5.29
C PRO A 105 0.27 -2.57 -4.14
N ALA A 106 0.67 -3.82 -4.30
CA ALA A 106 1.62 -4.46 -3.41
C ALA A 106 2.99 -3.81 -3.62
N ALA A 107 3.38 -2.91 -2.71
CA ALA A 107 4.62 -2.17 -2.82
C ALA A 107 5.84 -3.11 -2.83
N ALA A 108 6.79 -2.84 -3.69
CA ALA A 108 8.10 -3.48 -3.66
C ALA A 108 9.01 -2.73 -2.68
N GLY A 109 9.78 -3.48 -1.90
CA GLY A 109 10.88 -2.97 -1.07
C GLY A 109 12.21 -3.48 -1.57
N ASP A 110 13.29 -3.08 -0.91
CA ASP A 110 14.66 -3.51 -1.26
C ASP A 110 14.85 -5.01 -1.09
N GLN A 111 14.11 -5.61 -0.18
CA GLN A 111 14.08 -7.04 0.06
C GLN A 111 12.65 -7.55 0.17
N VAL A 112 12.39 -8.72 -0.39
CA VAL A 112 11.09 -9.39 -0.33
C VAL A 112 11.28 -10.76 0.31
N THR A 113 10.56 -11.03 1.39
CA THR A 113 10.56 -12.36 2.01
C THR A 113 9.65 -13.29 1.21
N LEU A 114 10.14 -14.45 0.86
CA LEU A 114 9.40 -15.46 0.10
C LEU A 114 9.19 -16.72 0.93
N LYS A 115 7.94 -17.18 1.01
CA LYS A 115 7.57 -18.46 1.65
C LYS A 115 6.73 -19.29 0.69
N GLY A 116 7.31 -20.40 0.17
CA GLY A 116 6.62 -21.27 -0.77
C GLY A 116 6.33 -20.64 -2.14
N ILE A 117 7.09 -19.61 -2.51
CA ILE A 117 7.03 -18.92 -3.79
C ILE A 117 8.40 -19.03 -4.47
N ASP A 118 8.39 -19.38 -5.73
CA ASP A 118 9.62 -19.44 -6.53
C ASP A 118 10.15 -18.02 -6.81
N LYS A 119 11.39 -17.76 -6.38
CA LYS A 119 12.07 -16.48 -6.57
C LYS A 119 12.16 -16.06 -8.03
N ALA A 120 12.32 -17.01 -8.96
CA ALA A 120 12.41 -16.75 -10.39
C ALA A 120 11.14 -16.11 -10.97
N LEU A 121 10.00 -16.29 -10.30
CA LEU A 121 8.71 -15.69 -10.71
C LEU A 121 8.47 -14.28 -10.15
N VAL A 122 9.28 -13.86 -9.16
CA VAL A 122 9.09 -12.58 -8.46
C VAL A 122 9.96 -11.51 -9.10
N SER A 123 9.33 -10.39 -9.43
CA SER A 123 10.00 -9.21 -9.97
C SER A 123 9.25 -7.95 -9.55
N THR A 124 9.58 -6.82 -10.17
CA THR A 124 8.94 -5.53 -9.93
C THR A 124 8.57 -4.86 -11.23
N VAL A 125 7.54 -4.01 -11.19
CA VAL A 125 7.19 -3.08 -12.26
C VAL A 125 7.22 -1.66 -11.71
N THR A 126 7.71 -0.72 -12.51
CA THR A 126 7.59 0.71 -12.21
C THR A 126 6.25 1.20 -12.76
N ARG A 127 5.43 1.74 -11.88
CA ARG A 127 4.11 2.30 -12.20
C ARG A 127 4.25 3.68 -12.83
N ALA A 128 3.16 4.21 -13.41
CA ALA A 128 3.14 5.55 -14.02
C ALA A 128 3.43 6.69 -13.01
N ASP A 129 3.16 6.46 -11.72
CA ASP A 129 3.47 7.39 -10.63
C ASP A 129 4.91 7.27 -10.10
N GLY A 130 5.75 6.46 -10.75
CA GLY A 130 7.14 6.20 -10.36
C GLY A 130 7.32 5.19 -9.22
N SER A 131 6.27 4.78 -8.54
CA SER A 131 6.34 3.78 -7.48
C SER A 131 6.67 2.39 -8.04
N LYS A 132 7.27 1.54 -7.20
CA LYS A 132 7.60 0.16 -7.56
C LYS A 132 6.59 -0.80 -6.94
N GLN A 133 6.08 -1.71 -7.76
CA GLN A 133 5.09 -2.70 -7.38
C GLN A 133 5.61 -4.12 -7.62
N LEU A 134 5.32 -5.04 -6.69
CA LEU A 134 5.64 -6.47 -6.85
C LEU A 134 4.87 -7.08 -8.02
N THR A 135 5.55 -7.96 -8.73
CA THR A 135 4.94 -8.83 -9.74
C THR A 135 5.21 -10.29 -9.42
N LEU A 136 4.30 -11.16 -9.84
CA LEU A 136 4.45 -12.62 -9.74
C LEU A 136 4.09 -13.27 -11.09
N GLY A 137 5.01 -14.01 -11.67
CA GLY A 137 4.86 -14.53 -13.03
C GLY A 137 4.65 -13.43 -14.07
N GLY A 138 5.18 -12.23 -13.80
CA GLY A 138 5.00 -11.02 -14.59
C GLY A 138 3.74 -10.20 -14.28
N TRP A 139 2.77 -10.74 -13.54
CA TRP A 139 1.54 -10.04 -13.20
C TRP A 139 1.72 -9.11 -12.00
N PRO A 140 1.39 -7.81 -12.11
CA PRO A 140 1.34 -6.90 -10.97
C PRO A 140 0.40 -7.40 -9.88
N LEU A 141 0.79 -7.24 -8.62
CA LEU A 141 0.03 -7.70 -7.45
C LEU A 141 -0.61 -6.53 -6.70
N TYR A 142 -1.81 -6.76 -6.19
CA TYR A 142 -2.61 -5.76 -5.49
C TYR A 142 -3.22 -6.33 -4.21
N ARG A 143 -3.50 -5.44 -3.26
CA ARG A 143 -4.43 -5.69 -2.17
C ARG A 143 -5.84 -5.32 -2.61
N TYR A 144 -6.84 -5.75 -1.85
CA TYR A 144 -8.20 -5.24 -1.99
C TYR A 144 -8.60 -4.48 -0.72
N ALA A 145 -9.04 -3.23 -0.86
CA ALA A 145 -9.33 -2.37 0.29
C ALA A 145 -10.45 -2.90 1.20
N ALA A 146 -11.40 -3.68 0.63
CA ALA A 146 -12.48 -4.27 1.42
C ALA A 146 -12.11 -5.61 2.10
N ASP A 147 -10.91 -6.14 1.87
CA ASP A 147 -10.35 -7.22 2.70
C ASP A 147 -9.83 -6.60 3.99
N THR A 148 -10.59 -6.76 5.08
CA THR A 148 -10.34 -6.09 6.35
C THR A 148 -9.60 -6.94 7.38
N LYS A 149 -9.47 -8.24 7.11
CA LYS A 149 -8.75 -9.20 7.98
C LYS A 149 -7.96 -10.22 7.15
N PRO A 150 -6.91 -10.82 7.73
CA PRO A 150 -6.19 -11.92 7.12
C PRO A 150 -7.14 -13.05 6.70
N GLY A 151 -6.90 -13.63 5.52
CA GLY A 151 -7.73 -14.69 4.95
C GLY A 151 -9.00 -14.21 4.23
N ASP A 152 -9.33 -12.91 4.24
CA ASP A 152 -10.40 -12.40 3.38
C ASP A 152 -10.01 -12.57 1.91
N THR A 153 -10.99 -13.01 1.09
CA THR A 153 -10.85 -13.20 -0.36
C THR A 153 -12.00 -12.52 -1.12
N LYS A 154 -12.49 -11.39 -0.59
CA LYS A 154 -13.67 -10.68 -1.13
C LYS A 154 -13.43 -10.09 -2.51
N GLY A 155 -12.17 -9.93 -2.90
CA GLY A 155 -11.77 -9.45 -4.22
C GLY A 155 -11.89 -10.48 -5.34
N GLN A 156 -12.13 -11.77 -5.01
CA GLN A 156 -12.22 -12.83 -5.99
C GLN A 156 -13.40 -12.65 -6.95
N GLY A 157 -13.10 -12.56 -8.26
CA GLY A 157 -14.11 -12.48 -9.31
C GLY A 157 -14.75 -11.09 -9.49
N ILE A 158 -14.30 -10.06 -8.76
CA ILE A 158 -14.88 -8.72 -8.90
C ILE A 158 -14.74 -8.22 -10.33
N ALA A 159 -15.86 -7.71 -10.86
CA ALA A 159 -16.01 -7.23 -12.24
C ALA A 159 -15.53 -8.22 -13.31
N GLY A 160 -15.41 -9.50 -12.99
CA GLY A 160 -14.91 -10.53 -13.90
C GLY A 160 -13.44 -10.37 -14.30
N THR A 161 -12.70 -9.45 -13.64
CA THR A 161 -11.32 -9.09 -14.01
C THR A 161 -10.31 -9.16 -12.86
N TRP A 162 -10.76 -9.24 -11.63
CA TRP A 162 -9.92 -9.35 -10.45
C TRP A 162 -9.95 -10.74 -9.87
N PHE A 163 -8.79 -11.33 -9.65
CA PHE A 163 -8.68 -12.70 -9.15
C PHE A 163 -7.53 -12.82 -8.15
N ALA A 164 -7.74 -13.57 -7.07
CA ALA A 164 -6.65 -13.93 -6.18
C ALA A 164 -5.52 -14.59 -7.01
N SER A 165 -4.27 -14.20 -6.71
CA SER A 165 -3.11 -14.76 -7.38
C SER A 165 -2.75 -16.12 -6.75
N GLY A 166 -2.58 -17.13 -7.58
CA GLY A 166 -1.92 -18.36 -7.20
C GLY A 166 -0.40 -18.19 -7.17
N PRO A 167 0.35 -19.17 -6.59
CA PRO A 167 1.78 -19.06 -6.39
C PRO A 167 2.65 -18.99 -7.66
N GLN A 168 2.07 -19.25 -8.83
CA GLN A 168 2.71 -19.05 -10.14
C GLN A 168 2.29 -17.75 -10.83
N GLY A 169 1.54 -16.84 -10.16
CA GLY A 169 0.99 -15.63 -10.77
C GLY A 169 -0.23 -15.89 -11.65
N LYS A 170 -0.71 -17.13 -11.73
CA LYS A 170 -1.97 -17.48 -12.40
C LYS A 170 -3.16 -17.14 -11.48
N LYS A 171 -4.37 -17.05 -12.05
CA LYS A 171 -5.58 -16.92 -11.23
C LYS A 171 -5.68 -18.12 -10.29
N ALA A 172 -5.99 -17.87 -9.03
CA ALA A 172 -6.39 -18.93 -8.12
C ALA A 172 -7.69 -19.54 -8.63
N GLN A 173 -7.74 -20.85 -8.68
CA GLN A 173 -8.92 -21.60 -9.09
C GLN A 173 -9.39 -22.39 -7.88
N ALA A 174 -10.72 -22.53 -7.73
CA ALA A 174 -11.29 -23.44 -6.75
C ALA A 174 -10.59 -24.81 -6.90
N GLY A 175 -10.07 -25.31 -5.80
CA GLY A 175 -9.22 -26.49 -5.83
C GLY A 175 -9.97 -27.70 -6.43
N THR A 176 -9.65 -28.08 -7.62
CA THR A 176 -9.69 -29.48 -7.99
C THR A 176 -8.63 -30.14 -7.12
N GLY A 177 -9.11 -30.90 -6.12
CA GLY A 177 -8.26 -31.55 -5.13
C GLY A 177 -7.02 -32.18 -5.74
N GLY A 178 -5.87 -31.98 -5.12
CA GLY A 178 -4.58 -32.35 -5.61
C GLY A 178 -4.52 -33.75 -6.19
N GLY A 179 -4.41 -33.82 -7.50
CA GLY A 179 -3.94 -34.96 -8.23
C GLY A 179 -2.50 -34.69 -8.65
N GLY A 180 -1.54 -34.97 -7.80
CA GLY A 180 -0.15 -35.15 -8.18
C GLY A 180 -0.04 -36.38 -9.03
N GLY A 181 -0.35 -36.28 -10.32
CA GLY A 181 -0.02 -37.31 -11.29
C GLY A 181 1.46 -37.17 -11.66
N TYR A 182 2.33 -37.87 -10.97
CA TYR A 182 3.62 -38.25 -11.54
C TYR A 182 3.31 -39.41 -12.49
N GLY A 183 3.08 -39.10 -13.77
CA GLY A 183 3.11 -40.09 -14.84
C GLY A 183 4.57 -40.41 -15.16
N TYR A 184 4.91 -41.66 -15.12
CA TYR A 184 6.14 -42.25 -15.60
C TYR A 184 6.30 -42.07 -17.11
#